data_2ce5f11ae415bce438d187b62f7fa9bd
#
_entry.id   2ce5f11ae415bce438d187b62f7fa9bd
#
_cell.length_a   1.000
_cell.length_b   1.000
_cell.length_c   1.000
_cell.angle_alpha   90.00
_cell.angle_beta   90.00
_cell.angle_gamma   90.00
#
_symmetry.space_group_name_H-M   'P 1'
#
loop_
_entity.id
_entity.type
_entity.pdbx_description
1 polymer ?
#
loop_
_entity_poly.entity_id
_entity_poly.type
_entity_poly.pdbx_seq_one_letter_code
_entity_poly.pdbx_strand_id
1 'polypeptide(L)'
;MGLIGNSMKTTRKMLLSGIAALTVAVAVADSAAVAASTAPASSAASSNLVAAASSAALGECARIFEAEMCDGVIHGATVMAGGLDGDAVSASWGWADAAHTIPMTPRTVIDIASVTKAAAGTTAFLVAHAKGLVDFDTPFTNYLSAYRAPLARVVTVRDLMNHLSGFGEADGTGKRVYFSEDPAKMLDNILSLPPAEPKKGVVAYSCRNYVLLGRMLEQIAGCGVDEFARREIFLPAGMADSSLGAPLPSVSRDRLAQTVGTPRPGEISDFVARPLWGAGIGTVNAGMFSTAEDLARLLRTYLRGGVTDGGVRIFGAAEMSAIAPSATNRVEGARSFGWQTASADLPDALFGTALFHSGWSGQTVLFDLKRRRYAIVLTTRSGDYSRAKRERLAAIAALLLRDV
;
A
#
# COMPACT_ATOMS: atom_id res chain seq x y z
N MET A 1 -17.42 -52.07 30.95
CA MET A 1 -17.17 -52.96 29.79
C MET A 1 -17.19 -52.04 28.56
N GLY A 2 -16.21 -51.78 27.87
CA GLY A 2 -14.87 -52.25 27.59
C GLY A 2 -14.41 -51.56 26.36
N LEU A 3 -13.23 -50.91 26.44
CA LEU A 3 -12.14 -50.95 25.46
C LEU A 3 -12.49 -50.70 23.98
N ILE A 4 -11.98 -49.59 23.44
CA ILE A 4 -10.99 -49.47 22.36
C ILE A 4 -10.52 -48.03 22.38
N GLY A 5 -9.48 -47.72 22.77
CA GLY A 5 -8.11 -47.55 22.94
C GLY A 5 -7.28 -47.54 21.65
N ASN A 6 -6.55 -46.42 21.44
CA ASN A 6 -5.32 -46.28 20.66
C ASN A 6 -5.31 -46.73 19.18
N SER A 7 -5.29 -45.75 18.27
CA SER A 7 -4.28 -45.73 17.18
C SER A 7 -4.42 -44.46 16.33
N MET A 8 -3.69 -43.43 16.68
CA MET A 8 -3.32 -42.34 15.75
C MET A 8 -2.11 -41.59 16.28
N LYS A 9 -1.02 -42.30 16.45
CA LYS A 9 0.33 -41.73 16.54
C LYS A 9 1.23 -42.68 15.78
N THR A 10 1.35 -42.50 14.49
CA THR A 10 2.53 -42.91 13.69
C THR A 10 2.22 -42.71 12.20
N THR A 11 2.25 -41.47 11.70
CA THR A 11 2.53 -41.18 10.28
C THR A 11 2.94 -39.72 10.13
N ARG A 12 4.00 -39.33 10.83
CA ARG A 12 4.63 -38.02 10.66
C ARG A 12 6.14 -38.15 10.57
N LYS A 13 6.58 -39.07 9.70
CA LYS A 13 7.99 -39.20 9.29
C LYS A 13 8.02 -39.90 7.94
N MET A 14 8.00 -39.14 6.87
CA MET A 14 8.55 -39.37 5.52
C MET A 14 7.85 -38.49 4.52
N LEU A 15 8.28 -37.25 4.45
CA LEU A 15 8.14 -36.36 3.30
C LEU A 15 9.09 -35.16 3.48
N LEU A 16 10.36 -35.52 3.71
CA LEU A 16 11.47 -34.55 3.69
C LEU A 16 12.50 -35.09 2.68
N SER A 17 12.15 -35.01 1.40
CA SER A 17 13.13 -35.09 0.32
C SER A 17 12.49 -34.49 -0.94
N GLY A 18 12.63 -33.21 -1.11
CA GLY A 18 12.10 -32.48 -2.26
C GLY A 18 12.14 -30.96 -2.08
N ILE A 19 13.07 -30.46 -1.27
CA ILE A 19 13.35 -29.02 -1.32
C ILE A 19 14.34 -28.81 -2.47
N ALA A 20 13.77 -28.49 -3.64
CA ALA A 20 14.55 -27.95 -4.73
C ALA A 20 15.23 -26.67 -4.24
N ALA A 21 16.53 -26.61 -4.37
CA ALA A 21 17.32 -25.42 -4.07
C ALA A 21 16.73 -24.22 -4.83
N LEU A 22 16.04 -23.34 -4.11
CA LEU A 22 15.53 -22.10 -4.65
C LEU A 22 16.72 -21.18 -4.86
N THR A 23 17.11 -20.99 -6.11
CA THR A 23 18.19 -20.10 -6.49
C THR A 23 17.73 -18.67 -6.20
N VAL A 24 18.33 -18.05 -5.18
CA VAL A 24 18.14 -16.62 -4.92
C VAL A 24 18.83 -15.86 -6.05
N ALA A 25 18.05 -15.36 -7.01
CA ALA A 25 18.55 -14.43 -8.00
C ALA A 25 18.60 -13.03 -7.35
N VAL A 26 19.75 -12.66 -6.81
CA VAL A 26 20.05 -11.29 -6.43
C VAL A 26 20.42 -10.55 -7.71
N ALA A 27 19.48 -9.84 -8.31
CA ALA A 27 19.78 -8.93 -9.41
C ALA A 27 20.43 -7.66 -8.84
N VAL A 28 21.74 -7.63 -8.81
CA VAL A 28 22.52 -6.39 -8.71
C VAL A 28 22.58 -5.83 -10.13
N ALA A 29 21.94 -4.70 -10.39
CA ALA A 29 22.05 -4.03 -11.67
C ALA A 29 23.46 -3.46 -11.79
N ASP A 30 24.35 -4.17 -12.50
CA ASP A 30 25.66 -3.66 -12.93
C ASP A 30 25.44 -2.71 -14.11
N SER A 31 25.54 -1.41 -13.86
CA SER A 31 25.80 -0.43 -14.92
C SER A 31 27.25 0.00 -14.85
N ALA A 32 28.13 -0.82 -15.41
CA ALA A 32 29.50 -0.45 -15.63
C ALA A 32 29.75 -0.15 -17.12
N ALA A 33 29.87 1.12 -17.46
CA ALA A 33 30.62 1.58 -18.61
C ALA A 33 31.28 2.94 -18.33
N VAL A 34 32.55 2.89 -18.05
CA VAL A 34 33.63 3.82 -18.39
C VAL A 34 33.50 5.31 -18.04
N ALA A 35 34.17 5.69 -16.96
CA ALA A 35 35.12 6.79 -16.98
C ALA A 35 36.05 6.65 -15.77
N ALA A 36 37.35 6.40 -16.01
CA ALA A 36 38.36 6.45 -14.98
C ALA A 36 38.52 7.90 -14.50
N SER A 37 38.08 8.15 -13.26
CA SER A 37 38.39 9.35 -12.50
C SER A 37 38.71 8.93 -11.08
N THR A 38 39.88 9.31 -10.61
CA THR A 38 40.42 9.03 -9.29
C THR A 38 39.50 9.57 -8.20
N ALA A 39 38.66 8.70 -7.62
CA ALA A 39 37.85 8.97 -6.44
C ALA A 39 38.61 8.56 -5.17
N PRO A 40 38.51 9.31 -4.06
CA PRO A 40 39.21 9.00 -2.82
C PRO A 40 38.68 7.71 -2.17
N ALA A 41 39.57 7.00 -1.47
CA ALA A 41 39.36 5.69 -0.86
C ALA A 41 38.17 5.60 0.15
N SER A 42 37.54 6.72 0.49
CA SER A 42 36.35 6.76 1.39
C SER A 42 35.05 6.27 0.72
N SER A 43 34.94 6.36 -0.61
CA SER A 43 33.70 5.99 -1.31
C SER A 43 33.52 4.47 -1.45
N ALA A 44 34.63 3.73 -1.61
CA ALA A 44 34.57 2.27 -1.73
C ALA A 44 34.26 1.57 -0.40
N ALA A 45 34.71 2.13 0.73
CA ALA A 45 34.38 1.60 2.06
C ALA A 45 32.91 1.84 2.40
N SER A 46 32.34 3.00 2.03
CA SER A 46 30.93 3.31 2.24
C SER A 46 30.02 2.44 1.39
N SER A 47 30.35 2.18 0.13
CA SER A 47 29.57 1.30 -0.76
C SER A 47 29.58 -0.16 -0.28
N ASN A 48 30.68 -0.66 0.25
CA ASN A 48 30.77 -2.02 0.80
C ASN A 48 29.97 -2.17 2.11
N LEU A 49 29.93 -1.15 2.97
CA LEU A 49 29.13 -1.13 4.20
C LEU A 49 27.63 -1.07 3.88
N VAL A 50 27.22 -0.28 2.91
CA VAL A 50 25.82 -0.19 2.44
C VAL A 50 25.35 -1.51 1.82
N ALA A 51 26.18 -2.17 1.02
CA ALA A 51 25.88 -3.47 0.44
C ALA A 51 25.76 -4.57 1.53
N ALA A 52 26.63 -4.56 2.54
CA ALA A 52 26.57 -5.51 3.66
C ALA A 52 25.33 -5.29 4.54
N ALA A 53 24.98 -4.04 4.87
CA ALA A 53 23.80 -3.70 5.62
C ALA A 53 22.50 -4.03 4.85
N SER A 54 22.53 -3.87 3.52
CA SER A 54 21.44 -4.29 2.63
C SER A 54 21.23 -5.80 2.66
N SER A 55 22.33 -6.57 2.65
CA SER A 55 22.30 -8.02 2.73
C SER A 55 21.73 -8.52 4.07
N ALA A 56 22.12 -7.92 5.19
CA ALA A 56 21.61 -8.29 6.51
C ALA A 56 20.10 -8.00 6.66
N ALA A 57 19.63 -6.82 6.22
CA ALA A 57 18.21 -6.47 6.30
C ALA A 57 17.35 -7.32 5.35
N LEU A 58 17.84 -7.67 4.17
CA LEU A 58 17.16 -8.63 3.28
C LEU A 58 17.16 -10.04 3.87
N GLY A 59 18.22 -10.46 4.56
CA GLY A 59 18.28 -11.72 5.27
C GLY A 59 17.21 -11.81 6.37
N GLU A 60 16.97 -10.74 7.11
CA GLU A 60 15.89 -10.71 8.10
C GLU A 60 14.50 -10.75 7.46
N CYS A 61 14.29 -10.05 6.32
CA CYS A 61 13.06 -10.19 5.54
C CYS A 61 12.85 -11.62 5.05
N ALA A 62 13.90 -12.28 4.53
CA ALA A 62 13.84 -13.67 4.10
C ALA A 62 13.39 -14.59 5.26
N ARG A 63 14.02 -14.48 6.43
CA ARG A 63 13.65 -15.25 7.61
C ARG A 63 12.18 -15.10 7.99
N ILE A 64 11.66 -13.87 7.99
CA ILE A 64 10.26 -13.58 8.32
C ILE A 64 9.33 -14.21 7.28
N PHE A 65 9.57 -13.97 6.00
CA PHE A 65 8.67 -14.46 4.95
C PHE A 65 8.73 -15.98 4.75
N GLU A 66 9.89 -16.59 4.92
CA GLU A 66 10.02 -18.07 4.92
C GLU A 66 9.22 -18.70 6.06
N ALA A 67 9.29 -18.12 7.27
CA ALA A 67 8.48 -18.56 8.39
C ALA A 67 6.97 -18.41 8.10
N GLU A 68 6.54 -17.28 7.56
CA GLU A 68 5.14 -17.05 7.20
C GLU A 68 4.63 -17.97 6.08
N MET A 69 5.49 -18.32 5.11
CA MET A 69 5.16 -19.32 4.09
C MET A 69 5.03 -20.71 4.69
N CYS A 70 5.93 -21.10 5.60
CA CYS A 70 5.84 -22.35 6.33
C CYS A 70 4.58 -22.48 7.18
N ASP A 71 4.13 -21.35 7.78
CA ASP A 71 2.92 -21.31 8.58
C ASP A 71 1.63 -21.13 7.73
N GLY A 72 1.75 -21.05 6.40
CA GLY A 72 0.64 -20.87 5.48
C GLY A 72 -0.03 -19.50 5.56
N VAL A 73 0.66 -18.48 6.08
CA VAL A 73 0.16 -17.11 6.19
C VAL A 73 0.22 -16.39 4.86
N ILE A 74 1.27 -16.64 4.08
CA ILE A 74 1.45 -16.11 2.72
C ILE A 74 1.90 -17.26 1.78
N HIS A 75 1.71 -17.06 0.47
CA HIS A 75 2.30 -17.95 -0.55
C HIS A 75 3.63 -17.38 -1.06
N GLY A 76 3.80 -16.07 -1.04
CA GLY A 76 5.02 -15.40 -1.46
C GLY A 76 5.06 -13.93 -1.07
N ALA A 77 6.25 -13.36 -1.23
CA ALA A 77 6.53 -11.96 -0.92
C ALA A 77 7.53 -11.35 -1.88
N THR A 78 7.44 -10.03 -2.09
CA THR A 78 8.45 -9.21 -2.74
C THR A 78 8.79 -8.03 -1.83
N VAL A 79 10.07 -7.77 -1.66
CA VAL A 79 10.61 -6.57 -1.02
C VAL A 79 11.35 -5.74 -2.06
N MET A 80 11.14 -4.43 -2.03
CA MET A 80 11.96 -3.46 -2.76
C MET A 80 12.25 -2.27 -1.87
N ALA A 81 13.50 -1.83 -1.82
CA ALA A 81 13.89 -0.63 -1.08
C ALA A 81 14.95 0.15 -1.87
N GLY A 82 14.95 1.47 -1.72
CA GLY A 82 15.89 2.34 -2.42
C GLY A 82 15.72 3.81 -2.03
N GLY A 83 16.39 4.67 -2.77
CA GLY A 83 16.34 6.12 -2.61
C GLY A 83 16.29 6.83 -3.95
N LEU A 84 16.70 8.11 -3.95
CA LEU A 84 16.82 8.91 -5.16
C LEU A 84 18.10 8.62 -5.93
N ASP A 85 19.11 8.09 -5.27
CA ASP A 85 20.48 7.96 -5.78
C ASP A 85 20.73 6.59 -6.45
N GLY A 86 19.64 5.84 -6.73
CA GLY A 86 19.70 4.68 -7.61
C GLY A 86 19.94 3.32 -6.95
N ASP A 87 20.21 3.26 -5.64
CA ASP A 87 20.51 2.01 -4.94
C ASP A 87 19.25 1.22 -4.55
N ALA A 88 18.52 0.77 -5.56
CA ALA A 88 17.40 -0.12 -5.31
C ALA A 88 17.88 -1.54 -5.07
N VAL A 89 17.44 -2.12 -3.94
CA VAL A 89 17.56 -3.55 -3.70
C VAL A 89 16.19 -4.20 -3.80
N SER A 90 16.11 -5.39 -4.36
CA SER A 90 14.88 -6.16 -4.40
C SER A 90 15.14 -7.64 -4.19
N ALA A 91 14.18 -8.32 -3.56
CA ALA A 91 14.18 -9.76 -3.41
C ALA A 91 12.74 -10.27 -3.43
N SER A 92 12.55 -11.49 -3.92
CA SER A 92 11.25 -12.14 -3.96
C SER A 92 11.37 -13.60 -3.52
N TRP A 93 10.33 -14.09 -2.83
CA TRP A 93 10.25 -15.44 -2.31
C TRP A 93 8.88 -16.03 -2.63
N GLY A 94 8.85 -17.33 -2.89
CA GLY A 94 7.61 -18.10 -3.04
C GLY A 94 6.82 -17.74 -4.30
N TRP A 95 5.49 -17.71 -4.17
CA TRP A 95 4.55 -17.81 -5.28
C TRP A 95 3.54 -16.66 -5.28
N ALA A 96 3.14 -16.25 -6.48
CA ALA A 96 2.11 -15.24 -6.68
C ALA A 96 0.69 -15.80 -6.56
N ASP A 97 0.53 -17.12 -6.58
CA ASP A 97 -0.76 -17.81 -6.54
C ASP A 97 -0.80 -18.95 -5.51
N ALA A 98 -2.01 -19.32 -5.09
CA ALA A 98 -2.22 -20.40 -4.13
C ALA A 98 -1.92 -21.80 -4.70
N ALA A 99 -1.90 -21.94 -6.03
CA ALA A 99 -1.55 -23.20 -6.70
C ALA A 99 -0.03 -23.42 -6.80
N HIS A 100 0.77 -22.43 -6.42
CA HIS A 100 2.23 -22.46 -6.49
C HIS A 100 2.74 -22.66 -7.93
N THR A 101 2.11 -22.01 -8.91
CA THR A 101 2.44 -22.13 -10.33
C THR A 101 3.11 -20.88 -10.89
N ILE A 102 2.89 -19.71 -10.28
CA ILE A 102 3.40 -18.41 -10.71
C ILE A 102 4.44 -17.94 -9.69
N PRO A 103 5.73 -17.83 -10.04
CA PRO A 103 6.74 -17.33 -9.09
C PRO A 103 6.51 -15.86 -8.76
N MET A 104 6.73 -15.48 -7.51
CA MET A 104 6.70 -14.08 -7.10
C MET A 104 7.92 -13.32 -7.63
N THR A 105 7.72 -12.12 -8.16
CA THR A 105 8.78 -11.27 -8.74
C THR A 105 8.51 -9.80 -8.41
N PRO A 106 9.48 -8.88 -8.53
CA PRO A 106 9.25 -7.44 -8.39
C PRO A 106 8.25 -6.86 -9.40
N ARG A 107 8.00 -7.58 -10.49
CA ARG A 107 7.04 -7.22 -11.55
C ARG A 107 5.70 -7.94 -11.44
N THR A 108 5.49 -8.75 -10.41
CA THR A 108 4.19 -9.35 -10.14
C THR A 108 3.17 -8.26 -9.84
N VAL A 109 2.07 -8.26 -10.61
CA VAL A 109 0.96 -7.31 -10.44
C VAL A 109 0.00 -7.85 -9.40
N ILE A 110 -0.20 -7.09 -8.33
CA ILE A 110 -0.99 -7.48 -7.17
C ILE A 110 -2.00 -6.40 -6.79
N ASP A 111 -3.17 -6.79 -6.31
CA ASP A 111 -4.08 -5.89 -5.60
C ASP A 111 -3.42 -5.42 -4.29
N ILE A 112 -3.16 -4.13 -4.20
CA ILE A 112 -2.47 -3.53 -3.05
C ILE A 112 -3.42 -3.17 -1.90
N ALA A 113 -4.66 -3.61 -1.97
CA ALA A 113 -5.69 -3.39 -0.95
C ALA A 113 -5.75 -1.92 -0.50
N SER A 114 -5.77 -1.66 0.82
CA SER A 114 -5.89 -0.30 1.36
C SER A 114 -4.68 0.62 1.10
N VAL A 115 -3.56 0.13 0.61
CA VAL A 115 -2.47 1.01 0.11
C VAL A 115 -2.98 1.88 -1.04
N THR A 116 -4.03 1.46 -1.75
CA THR A 116 -4.76 2.25 -2.75
C THR A 116 -5.17 3.63 -2.23
N LYS A 117 -5.59 3.73 -0.95
CA LYS A 117 -5.99 5.00 -0.35
C LYS A 117 -4.89 6.05 -0.44
N ALA A 118 -3.67 5.64 -0.13
CA ALA A 118 -2.52 6.54 -0.15
C ALA A 118 -1.90 6.64 -1.55
N ALA A 119 -1.65 5.52 -2.21
CA ALA A 119 -0.97 5.50 -3.50
C ALA A 119 -1.80 6.12 -4.64
N ALA A 120 -3.09 5.81 -4.72
CA ALA A 120 -3.97 6.39 -5.73
C ALA A 120 -4.80 7.56 -5.16
N GLY A 121 -5.53 7.34 -4.06
CA GLY A 121 -6.46 8.33 -3.51
C GLY A 121 -5.77 9.63 -3.08
N THR A 122 -4.79 9.56 -2.18
CA THR A 122 -4.03 10.74 -1.75
C THR A 122 -3.36 11.42 -2.94
N THR A 123 -2.65 10.66 -3.78
CA THR A 123 -1.96 11.24 -4.93
C THR A 123 -2.92 11.95 -5.88
N ALA A 124 -4.11 11.37 -6.14
CA ALA A 124 -5.12 12.00 -6.98
C ALA A 124 -5.62 13.33 -6.40
N PHE A 125 -5.82 13.42 -5.09
CA PHE A 125 -6.23 14.66 -4.45
C PHE A 125 -5.11 15.71 -4.41
N LEU A 126 -3.85 15.32 -4.25
CA LEU A 126 -2.71 16.24 -4.39
C LEU A 126 -2.65 16.81 -5.81
N VAL A 127 -2.81 15.97 -6.83
CA VAL A 127 -2.85 16.40 -8.23
C VAL A 127 -4.08 17.29 -8.51
N ALA A 128 -5.26 16.92 -8.01
CA ALA A 128 -6.48 17.73 -8.17
C ALA A 128 -6.33 19.12 -7.53
N HIS A 129 -5.70 19.20 -6.35
CA HIS A 129 -5.40 20.49 -5.70
C HIS A 129 -4.39 21.31 -6.51
N ALA A 130 -3.31 20.71 -6.98
CA ALA A 130 -2.33 21.40 -7.83
C ALA A 130 -2.93 21.94 -9.14
N LYS A 131 -4.05 21.34 -9.60
CA LYS A 131 -4.84 21.79 -10.74
C LYS A 131 -5.94 22.80 -10.37
N GLY A 132 -6.09 23.16 -9.09
CA GLY A 132 -7.12 24.09 -8.62
C GLY A 132 -8.55 23.51 -8.61
N LEU A 133 -8.70 22.18 -8.68
CA LEU A 133 -10.02 21.52 -8.72
C LEU A 133 -10.63 21.33 -7.31
N VAL A 134 -9.82 21.33 -6.27
CA VAL A 134 -10.24 21.09 -4.90
C VAL A 134 -9.40 21.89 -3.91
N ASP A 135 -10.03 22.36 -2.84
CA ASP A 135 -9.38 22.89 -1.64
C ASP A 135 -9.57 21.90 -0.49
N PHE A 136 -8.51 21.60 0.25
CA PHE A 136 -8.51 20.56 1.27
C PHE A 136 -9.30 20.92 2.53
N ASP A 137 -9.45 22.19 2.82
CA ASP A 137 -10.10 22.70 4.02
C ASP A 137 -11.55 23.15 3.77
N THR A 138 -12.01 23.03 2.52
CA THR A 138 -13.39 23.22 2.12
C THR A 138 -14.26 21.99 2.52
N PRO A 139 -15.53 22.20 2.94
CA PRO A 139 -16.47 21.13 3.19
C PRO A 139 -16.59 20.18 1.99
N PHE A 140 -16.46 18.88 2.22
CA PHE A 140 -16.53 17.88 1.13
C PHE A 140 -17.89 17.91 0.40
N THR A 141 -18.95 18.33 1.08
CA THR A 141 -20.29 18.46 0.50
C THR A 141 -20.40 19.53 -0.57
N ASN A 142 -19.46 20.48 -0.63
CA ASN A 142 -19.39 21.45 -1.73
C ASN A 142 -18.96 20.78 -3.04
N TYR A 143 -18.28 19.65 -2.95
CA TYR A 143 -17.76 18.89 -4.10
C TYR A 143 -18.53 17.59 -4.38
N LEU A 144 -19.45 17.18 -3.46
CA LEU A 144 -20.23 15.94 -3.57
C LEU A 144 -21.72 16.23 -3.30
N SER A 145 -22.41 16.72 -4.31
CA SER A 145 -23.84 17.04 -4.24
C SER A 145 -24.75 15.83 -3.97
N ALA A 146 -24.29 14.62 -4.27
CA ALA A 146 -25.00 13.39 -4.04
C ALA A 146 -25.06 12.99 -2.56
N TYR A 147 -24.27 13.59 -1.67
CA TYR A 147 -24.31 13.31 -0.23
C TYR A 147 -25.54 13.97 0.41
N ARG A 148 -26.36 13.19 1.15
CA ARG A 148 -27.69 13.62 1.60
C ARG A 148 -27.89 13.63 3.12
N ALA A 149 -26.98 12.98 3.86
CA ALA A 149 -27.16 12.89 5.31
C ALA A 149 -26.86 14.23 6.01
N PRO A 150 -27.56 14.55 7.11
CA PRO A 150 -27.21 15.69 7.93
C PRO A 150 -25.84 15.51 8.58
N LEU A 151 -25.09 16.59 8.67
CA LEU A 151 -23.80 16.63 9.36
C LEU A 151 -23.92 17.47 10.62
N ALA A 152 -23.59 16.90 11.76
CA ALA A 152 -23.59 17.61 13.05
C ALA A 152 -22.44 18.66 13.15
N ARG A 153 -21.44 18.56 12.26
CA ARG A 153 -20.37 19.53 12.11
C ARG A 153 -19.90 19.60 10.66
N VAL A 154 -19.15 20.63 10.33
CA VAL A 154 -18.44 20.68 9.05
C VAL A 154 -17.41 19.56 8.98
N VAL A 155 -17.43 18.81 7.88
CA VAL A 155 -16.44 17.79 7.53
C VAL A 155 -15.74 18.24 6.26
N THR A 156 -14.45 18.47 6.35
CA THR A 156 -13.65 18.92 5.22
C THR A 156 -13.10 17.74 4.40
N VAL A 157 -12.57 18.01 3.22
CA VAL A 157 -11.82 17.04 2.42
C VAL A 157 -10.67 16.46 3.24
N ARG A 158 -9.93 17.31 3.96
CA ARG A 158 -8.85 16.91 4.86
C ARG A 158 -9.32 15.97 5.97
N ASP A 159 -10.51 16.20 6.54
CA ASP A 159 -11.08 15.30 7.53
C ASP A 159 -11.35 13.90 6.98
N LEU A 160 -11.87 13.80 5.75
CA LEU A 160 -12.05 12.51 5.07
C LEU A 160 -10.71 11.80 4.84
N MET A 161 -9.72 12.53 4.29
CA MET A 161 -8.37 11.99 4.02
C MET A 161 -7.69 11.47 5.27
N ASN A 162 -7.87 12.14 6.41
CA ASN A 162 -7.20 11.82 7.67
C ASN A 162 -8.01 10.90 8.58
N HIS A 163 -9.17 10.40 8.13
CA HIS A 163 -10.09 9.61 8.94
C HIS A 163 -10.59 10.32 10.21
N LEU A 164 -10.75 11.65 10.13
CA LEU A 164 -11.25 12.51 11.21
C LEU A 164 -12.72 12.90 11.03
N SER A 165 -13.36 12.39 10.00
CA SER A 165 -14.74 12.71 9.61
C SER A 165 -15.82 12.22 10.60
N GLY A 166 -15.50 11.19 11.40
CA GLY A 166 -16.48 10.46 12.21
C GLY A 166 -17.26 9.37 11.45
N PHE A 167 -16.96 9.15 10.16
CA PHE A 167 -17.52 8.04 9.39
C PHE A 167 -16.81 6.73 9.74
N GLY A 168 -17.11 6.14 10.91
CA GLY A 168 -16.54 4.86 11.33
C GLY A 168 -16.90 3.69 10.39
N GLU A 169 -16.13 2.59 10.48
CA GLU A 169 -16.39 1.36 9.73
C GLU A 169 -17.63 0.62 10.24
N ALA A 170 -17.82 0.60 11.56
CA ALA A 170 -18.86 -0.17 12.22
C ALA A 170 -19.57 0.64 13.28
N ASP A 171 -20.76 0.20 13.63
CA ASP A 171 -21.50 0.67 14.82
C ASP A 171 -20.91 0.07 16.11
N GLY A 172 -21.50 0.43 17.25
CA GLY A 172 -21.10 -0.08 18.57
C GLY A 172 -21.22 -1.61 18.73
N THR A 173 -21.85 -2.32 17.78
CA THR A 173 -21.96 -3.78 17.74
C THR A 173 -20.91 -4.44 16.85
N GLY A 174 -20.07 -3.64 16.17
CA GLY A 174 -19.11 -4.12 15.20
C GLY A 174 -19.69 -4.36 13.80
N LYS A 175 -20.97 -4.09 13.58
CA LYS A 175 -21.62 -4.24 12.29
C LYS A 175 -21.32 -3.02 11.41
N ARG A 176 -20.92 -3.26 10.16
CA ARG A 176 -20.73 -2.21 9.16
C ARG A 176 -22.08 -1.72 8.66
N VAL A 177 -22.49 -0.56 9.14
CA VAL A 177 -23.83 0.01 8.90
C VAL A 177 -24.11 0.35 7.43
N TYR A 178 -23.07 0.63 6.65
CA TYR A 178 -23.22 0.97 5.24
C TYR A 178 -23.10 -0.23 4.30
N PHE A 179 -22.64 -1.38 4.79
CA PHE A 179 -22.41 -2.55 3.95
C PHE A 179 -23.71 -3.17 3.42
N SER A 180 -23.69 -3.53 2.16
CA SER A 180 -24.73 -4.33 1.49
C SER A 180 -24.07 -5.19 0.41
N GLU A 181 -24.61 -6.38 0.14
CA GLU A 181 -24.20 -7.20 -1.00
C GLU A 181 -24.62 -6.57 -2.34
N ASP A 182 -25.71 -5.79 -2.34
CA ASP A 182 -26.11 -4.95 -3.46
C ASP A 182 -25.24 -3.68 -3.49
N PRO A 183 -24.41 -3.48 -4.52
CA PRO A 183 -23.52 -2.33 -4.61
C PRO A 183 -24.25 -0.99 -4.74
N ALA A 184 -25.43 -0.95 -5.37
CA ALA A 184 -26.22 0.27 -5.47
C ALA A 184 -26.77 0.68 -4.08
N LYS A 185 -27.27 -0.28 -3.33
CA LYS A 185 -27.71 -0.06 -1.94
C LYS A 185 -26.55 0.29 -1.02
N MET A 186 -25.37 -0.33 -1.21
CA MET A 186 -24.18 0.03 -0.44
C MET A 186 -23.78 1.49 -0.69
N LEU A 187 -23.74 1.92 -1.96
CA LEU A 187 -23.45 3.31 -2.31
C LEU A 187 -24.51 4.25 -1.72
N ASP A 188 -25.79 3.90 -1.83
CA ASP A 188 -26.89 4.69 -1.26
C ASP A 188 -26.72 4.87 0.26
N ASN A 189 -26.41 3.79 0.99
CA ASN A 189 -26.10 3.85 2.42
C ASN A 189 -24.90 4.77 2.70
N ILE A 190 -23.83 4.67 1.92
CA ILE A 190 -22.65 5.52 2.08
C ILE A 190 -23.01 7.01 1.91
N LEU A 191 -23.89 7.35 0.99
CA LEU A 191 -24.31 8.71 0.68
C LEU A 191 -25.40 9.26 1.61
N SER A 192 -26.19 8.40 2.27
CA SER A 192 -27.37 8.79 3.04
C SER A 192 -27.25 8.61 4.56
N LEU A 193 -26.29 7.82 5.04
CA LEU A 193 -26.08 7.63 6.47
C LEU A 193 -25.20 8.75 7.06
N PRO A 194 -25.58 9.33 8.22
CA PRO A 194 -24.74 10.31 8.91
C PRO A 194 -23.49 9.64 9.50
N PRO A 195 -22.47 10.41 9.88
CA PRO A 195 -21.38 9.88 10.73
C PRO A 195 -21.94 9.46 12.09
N ALA A 196 -21.37 8.35 12.64
CA ALA A 196 -21.73 7.85 13.96
C ALA A 196 -21.07 8.68 15.01
N GLU A 197 -21.39 9.74 15.50
CA GLU A 197 -20.73 10.66 16.46
C GLU A 197 -19.30 11.13 16.04
N PRO A 198 -19.20 12.33 15.54
CA PRO A 198 -17.90 12.94 15.24
C PRO A 198 -17.22 13.42 16.52
N LYS A 199 -16.46 12.59 17.21
CA LYS A 199 -15.53 13.08 18.22
C LYS A 199 -14.42 13.82 17.48
N LYS A 200 -14.40 15.14 17.62
CA LYS A 200 -13.37 15.99 16.99
C LYS A 200 -11.96 15.50 17.38
N GLY A 201 -11.12 15.27 16.40
CA GLY A 201 -9.73 14.85 16.60
C GLY A 201 -9.50 13.36 16.87
N VAL A 202 -10.53 12.53 16.86
CA VAL A 202 -10.38 11.08 16.98
C VAL A 202 -10.26 10.45 15.58
N VAL A 203 -9.17 9.72 15.38
CA VAL A 203 -8.98 8.94 14.14
C VAL A 203 -9.90 7.73 14.16
N ALA A 204 -10.84 7.69 13.23
CA ALA A 204 -11.73 6.54 12.99
C ALA A 204 -11.52 6.05 11.55
N TYR A 205 -10.62 5.06 11.40
CA TYR A 205 -10.33 4.49 10.08
C TYR A 205 -11.61 3.99 9.41
N SER A 206 -11.84 4.39 8.15
CA SER A 206 -13.03 3.97 7.41
C SER A 206 -12.80 3.93 5.90
N CYS A 207 -13.19 2.82 5.27
CA CYS A 207 -13.28 2.71 3.81
C CYS A 207 -14.30 3.66 3.23
N ARG A 208 -15.37 3.98 3.98
CA ARG A 208 -16.43 4.91 3.58
C ARG A 208 -15.87 6.28 3.19
N ASN A 209 -14.89 6.81 3.95
CA ASN A 209 -14.23 8.07 3.59
C ASN A 209 -13.69 8.07 2.17
N TYR A 210 -13.02 6.99 1.78
CA TYR A 210 -12.38 6.88 0.47
C TYR A 210 -13.32 6.45 -0.66
N VAL A 211 -14.47 5.90 -0.34
CA VAL A 211 -15.58 5.78 -1.31
C VAL A 211 -16.15 7.16 -1.60
N LEU A 212 -16.45 7.97 -0.56
CA LEU A 212 -16.90 9.37 -0.74
C LEU A 212 -15.89 10.20 -1.53
N LEU A 213 -14.59 10.09 -1.21
CA LEU A 213 -13.52 10.77 -1.94
C LEU A 213 -13.47 10.32 -3.41
N GLY A 214 -13.64 9.04 -3.72
CA GLY A 214 -13.71 8.55 -5.09
C GLY A 214 -14.86 9.18 -5.86
N ARG A 215 -16.06 9.19 -5.28
CA ARG A 215 -17.24 9.83 -5.89
C ARG A 215 -17.06 11.34 -6.06
N MET A 216 -16.42 11.99 -5.08
CA MET A 216 -16.09 13.41 -5.16
C MET A 216 -15.08 13.68 -6.30
N LEU A 217 -14.04 12.86 -6.41
CA LEU A 217 -13.03 13.00 -7.47
C LEU A 217 -13.65 12.91 -8.87
N GLU A 218 -14.56 11.95 -9.09
CA GLU A 218 -15.28 11.84 -10.37
C GLU A 218 -16.10 13.09 -10.67
N GLN A 219 -16.78 13.65 -9.68
CA GLN A 219 -17.58 14.87 -9.86
C GLN A 219 -16.72 16.08 -10.23
N ILE A 220 -15.58 16.30 -9.54
CA ILE A 220 -14.72 17.46 -9.79
C ILE A 220 -13.84 17.30 -11.04
N ALA A 221 -13.48 16.07 -11.39
CA ALA A 221 -12.64 15.79 -12.56
C ALA A 221 -13.44 15.58 -13.86
N GLY A 222 -14.74 15.30 -13.77
CA GLY A 222 -15.59 15.00 -14.92
C GLY A 222 -15.27 13.70 -15.65
N CYS A 223 -14.53 12.79 -15.01
CA CYS A 223 -14.17 11.47 -15.57
C CYS A 223 -14.07 10.42 -14.46
N GLY A 224 -13.97 9.13 -14.81
CA GLY A 224 -13.78 8.05 -13.85
C GLY A 224 -12.50 8.20 -13.03
N VAL A 225 -12.49 7.66 -11.80
CA VAL A 225 -11.29 7.70 -10.95
C VAL A 225 -10.11 6.94 -11.57
N ASP A 226 -10.39 5.87 -12.30
CA ASP A 226 -9.39 5.08 -13.04
C ASP A 226 -8.78 5.87 -14.19
N GLU A 227 -9.60 6.56 -14.97
CA GLU A 227 -9.13 7.45 -16.04
C GLU A 227 -8.29 8.60 -15.49
N PHE A 228 -8.76 9.25 -14.40
CA PHE A 228 -8.01 10.32 -13.74
C PHE A 228 -6.66 9.81 -13.25
N ALA A 229 -6.62 8.72 -12.51
CA ALA A 229 -5.39 8.15 -11.99
C ALA A 229 -4.42 7.75 -13.11
N ARG A 230 -4.93 7.12 -14.17
CA ARG A 230 -4.11 6.73 -15.32
C ARG A 230 -3.48 7.94 -16.00
N ARG A 231 -4.28 8.96 -16.33
CA ARG A 231 -3.85 10.13 -17.10
C ARG A 231 -2.94 11.06 -16.29
N GLU A 232 -3.27 11.27 -15.03
CA GLU A 232 -2.64 12.31 -14.21
C GLU A 232 -1.54 11.77 -13.29
N ILE A 233 -1.50 10.46 -13.04
CA ILE A 233 -0.55 9.85 -12.12
C ILE A 233 0.27 8.76 -12.81
N PHE A 234 -0.39 7.67 -13.28
CA PHE A 234 0.34 6.47 -13.68
C PHE A 234 1.18 6.69 -14.94
N LEU A 235 0.61 7.30 -15.97
CA LEU A 235 1.37 7.60 -17.20
C LEU A 235 2.50 8.60 -16.96
N PRO A 236 2.30 9.75 -16.31
CA PRO A 236 3.39 10.68 -16.02
C PRO A 236 4.50 10.09 -15.15
N ALA A 237 4.13 9.22 -14.19
CA ALA A 237 5.09 8.56 -13.31
C ALA A 237 5.76 7.31 -13.93
N GLY A 238 5.38 6.91 -15.16
CA GLY A 238 5.91 5.72 -15.80
C GLY A 238 5.47 4.41 -15.14
N MET A 239 4.31 4.40 -14.46
CA MET A 239 3.73 3.24 -13.78
C MET A 239 2.93 2.40 -14.78
N ALA A 240 3.66 1.69 -15.65
CA ALA A 240 3.10 1.04 -16.83
C ALA A 240 2.21 -0.18 -16.53
N ASP A 241 2.38 -0.79 -15.37
CA ASP A 241 1.65 -1.99 -14.94
C ASP A 241 0.56 -1.66 -13.88
N SER A 242 0.33 -0.36 -13.59
CA SER A 242 -0.61 0.08 -12.54
C SER A 242 -1.96 0.50 -13.09
N SER A 243 -3.02 0.13 -12.36
CA SER A 243 -4.41 0.44 -12.73
C SER A 243 -5.33 0.46 -11.51
N LEU A 244 -6.57 0.97 -11.69
CA LEU A 244 -7.65 0.90 -10.72
C LEU A 244 -8.80 0.02 -11.26
N GLY A 245 -9.45 -0.73 -10.39
CA GLY A 245 -10.64 -1.53 -10.67
C GLY A 245 -10.36 -2.91 -11.25
N ALA A 246 -9.39 -3.03 -12.14
CA ALA A 246 -8.95 -4.29 -12.72
C ALA A 246 -7.49 -4.18 -13.21
N PRO A 247 -6.76 -5.31 -13.33
CA PRO A 247 -5.47 -5.32 -14.01
C PRO A 247 -5.60 -4.86 -15.46
N LEU A 248 -4.55 -4.22 -15.99
CA LEU A 248 -4.51 -3.81 -17.38
C LEU A 248 -4.60 -5.04 -18.32
N PRO A 249 -5.30 -4.95 -19.44
CA PRO A 249 -5.35 -6.03 -20.44
C PRO A 249 -3.98 -6.44 -21.01
N SER A 250 -2.99 -5.54 -20.93
CA SER A 250 -1.61 -5.79 -21.36
C SER A 250 -0.82 -6.64 -20.38
N VAL A 251 -1.29 -6.81 -19.14
CA VAL A 251 -0.64 -7.65 -18.13
C VAL A 251 -0.99 -9.10 -18.38
N SER A 252 0.01 -9.94 -18.65
CA SER A 252 -0.18 -11.37 -18.84
C SER A 252 -0.58 -12.08 -17.53
N ARG A 253 -1.33 -13.18 -17.67
CA ARG A 253 -1.89 -13.90 -16.50
C ARG A 253 -0.82 -14.49 -15.58
N ASP A 254 0.34 -14.86 -16.11
CA ASP A 254 1.49 -15.35 -15.37
C ASP A 254 2.23 -14.26 -14.55
N ARG A 255 1.74 -13.03 -14.61
CA ARG A 255 2.19 -11.91 -13.78
C ARG A 255 1.16 -11.49 -12.73
N LEU A 256 -0.02 -12.09 -12.71
CA LEU A 256 -1.08 -11.71 -11.78
C LEU A 256 -0.99 -12.49 -10.47
N ALA A 257 -1.04 -11.78 -9.35
CA ALA A 257 -1.09 -12.39 -8.03
C ALA A 257 -2.52 -12.67 -7.55
N GLN A 258 -2.64 -13.69 -6.72
CA GLN A 258 -3.82 -14.01 -5.92
C GLN A 258 -3.57 -13.63 -4.46
N THR A 259 -4.53 -12.97 -3.82
CA THR A 259 -4.45 -12.60 -2.41
C THR A 259 -5.64 -13.17 -1.63
N VAL A 260 -5.64 -12.98 -0.30
CA VAL A 260 -6.72 -13.44 0.57
C VAL A 260 -8.09 -12.94 0.10
N GLY A 261 -9.08 -13.82 0.14
CA GLY A 261 -10.47 -13.51 -0.21
C GLY A 261 -10.73 -13.40 -1.72
N THR A 262 -9.73 -13.72 -2.57
CA THR A 262 -9.91 -13.78 -4.02
C THR A 262 -9.88 -15.22 -4.53
N PRO A 263 -10.88 -15.65 -5.32
CA PRO A 263 -10.88 -16.98 -5.91
C PRO A 263 -9.85 -17.15 -7.03
N ARG A 264 -9.41 -16.07 -7.67
CA ARG A 264 -8.49 -16.09 -8.81
C ARG A 264 -7.46 -14.96 -8.74
N PRO A 265 -6.28 -15.14 -9.38
CA PRO A 265 -5.34 -14.04 -9.60
C PRO A 265 -5.98 -12.85 -10.33
N GLY A 266 -5.60 -11.63 -9.92
CA GLY A 266 -6.08 -10.40 -10.56
C GLY A 266 -7.47 -9.94 -10.12
N GLU A 267 -8.02 -10.48 -9.04
CA GLU A 267 -9.27 -10.00 -8.43
C GLU A 267 -9.00 -9.06 -7.24
N ILE A 268 -9.92 -8.12 -7.02
CA ILE A 268 -9.88 -7.21 -5.87
C ILE A 268 -10.20 -7.99 -4.59
N SER A 269 -9.33 -7.88 -3.58
CA SER A 269 -9.51 -8.57 -2.30
C SER A 269 -10.51 -7.87 -1.36
N ASP A 270 -10.64 -6.55 -1.48
CA ASP A 270 -11.50 -5.73 -0.60
C ASP A 270 -12.98 -5.95 -0.90
N PHE A 271 -13.74 -6.33 0.14
CA PHE A 271 -15.17 -6.65 0.01
C PHE A 271 -16.09 -5.42 -0.14
N VAL A 272 -15.60 -4.19 0.03
CA VAL A 272 -16.30 -2.95 -0.32
C VAL A 272 -15.99 -2.54 -1.75
N ALA A 273 -14.71 -2.52 -2.11
CA ALA A 273 -14.26 -2.09 -3.44
C ALA A 273 -14.69 -3.07 -4.54
N ARG A 274 -14.54 -4.39 -4.32
CA ARG A 274 -14.85 -5.39 -5.35
C ARG A 274 -16.28 -5.30 -5.91
N PRO A 275 -17.36 -5.29 -5.10
CA PRO A 275 -18.71 -5.15 -5.65
C PRO A 275 -18.97 -3.77 -6.26
N LEU A 276 -18.40 -2.69 -5.71
CA LEU A 276 -18.55 -1.34 -6.28
C LEU A 276 -17.90 -1.27 -7.67
N TRP A 277 -16.64 -1.69 -7.81
CA TRP A 277 -15.97 -1.75 -9.11
C TRP A 277 -16.67 -2.69 -10.08
N GLY A 278 -17.19 -3.85 -9.62
CA GLY A 278 -17.98 -4.78 -10.43
C GLY A 278 -19.27 -4.18 -10.99
N ALA A 279 -19.81 -3.16 -10.31
CA ALA A 279 -20.99 -2.40 -10.75
C ALA A 279 -20.63 -1.11 -11.53
N GLY A 280 -19.37 -0.89 -11.89
CA GLY A 280 -18.92 0.32 -12.56
C GLY A 280 -18.86 1.56 -11.66
N ILE A 281 -18.86 1.37 -10.35
CA ILE A 281 -18.77 2.46 -9.35
C ILE A 281 -17.33 2.59 -8.90
N GLY A 282 -16.65 3.60 -9.42
CA GLY A 282 -15.25 3.89 -9.09
C GLY A 282 -15.05 4.30 -7.64
N THR A 283 -13.96 3.81 -7.02
CA THR A 283 -13.60 4.12 -5.63
C THR A 283 -12.09 4.14 -5.44
N VAL A 284 -11.61 4.85 -4.43
CA VAL A 284 -10.18 4.91 -4.06
C VAL A 284 -9.90 4.33 -2.67
N ASN A 285 -10.84 3.52 -2.12
CA ASN A 285 -10.59 2.84 -0.85
C ASN A 285 -9.73 1.59 -1.00
N ALA A 286 -9.82 0.90 -2.13
CA ALA A 286 -9.02 -0.27 -2.53
C ALA A 286 -9.22 -0.54 -4.03
N GLY A 287 -8.53 -1.57 -4.55
CA GLY A 287 -8.68 -2.00 -5.94
C GLY A 287 -7.66 -1.39 -6.90
N MET A 288 -6.56 -0.85 -6.39
CA MET A 288 -5.38 -0.57 -7.22
C MET A 288 -4.57 -1.84 -7.39
N PHE A 289 -4.26 -2.16 -8.62
CA PHE A 289 -3.28 -3.17 -9.01
C PHE A 289 -1.96 -2.47 -9.33
N SER A 290 -0.86 -3.01 -8.82
CA SER A 290 0.46 -2.41 -9.04
C SER A 290 1.58 -3.45 -8.84
N THR A 291 2.82 -3.04 -9.14
CA THR A 291 4.04 -3.79 -8.92
C THR A 291 4.93 -3.06 -7.91
N ALA A 292 5.94 -3.75 -7.36
CA ALA A 292 6.94 -3.08 -6.52
C ALA A 292 7.72 -2.01 -7.29
N GLU A 293 8.02 -2.26 -8.57
CA GLU A 293 8.71 -1.29 -9.44
C GLU A 293 7.88 -0.01 -9.66
N ASP A 294 6.59 -0.13 -9.95
CA ASP A 294 5.72 1.02 -10.17
C ASP A 294 5.49 1.83 -8.89
N LEU A 295 5.27 1.14 -7.76
CA LEU A 295 5.19 1.81 -6.46
C LEU A 295 6.49 2.54 -6.11
N ALA A 296 7.66 1.98 -6.44
CA ALA A 296 8.94 2.66 -6.26
C ALA A 296 9.03 3.97 -7.07
N ARG A 297 8.52 3.99 -8.32
CA ARG A 297 8.44 5.22 -9.12
C ARG A 297 7.55 6.28 -8.46
N LEU A 298 6.40 5.86 -7.93
CA LEU A 298 5.51 6.76 -7.20
C LEU A 298 6.19 7.32 -5.95
N LEU A 299 6.84 6.47 -5.14
CA LEU A 299 7.49 6.92 -3.91
C LEU A 299 8.68 7.85 -4.22
N ARG A 300 9.46 7.60 -5.28
CA ARG A 300 10.48 8.55 -5.74
C ARG A 300 9.88 9.87 -6.18
N THR A 301 8.68 9.88 -6.77
CA THR A 301 7.96 11.12 -7.10
C THR A 301 7.69 11.94 -5.82
N TYR A 302 7.24 11.31 -4.74
CA TYR A 302 7.11 11.98 -3.44
C TYR A 302 8.44 12.48 -2.90
N LEU A 303 9.49 11.67 -2.95
CA LEU A 303 10.84 12.05 -2.48
C LEU A 303 11.47 13.19 -3.28
N ARG A 304 11.02 13.42 -4.55
CA ARG A 304 11.41 14.56 -5.40
C ARG A 304 10.43 15.73 -5.32
N GLY A 305 9.57 15.78 -4.32
CA GLY A 305 8.61 16.88 -4.13
C GLY A 305 7.59 17.01 -5.25
N GLY A 306 7.10 15.86 -5.76
CA GLY A 306 6.07 15.77 -6.79
C GLY A 306 6.60 15.75 -8.22
N VAL A 307 7.90 15.53 -8.42
CA VAL A 307 8.52 15.39 -9.75
C VAL A 307 8.79 13.91 -10.03
N THR A 308 8.28 13.40 -11.13
CA THR A 308 8.43 12.01 -11.56
C THR A 308 9.86 11.68 -12.01
N ASP A 309 10.18 10.41 -12.18
CA ASP A 309 11.48 9.98 -12.74
C ASP A 309 11.73 10.57 -14.14
N GLY A 310 10.65 10.80 -14.92
CA GLY A 310 10.69 11.44 -16.23
C GLY A 310 10.76 12.98 -16.20
N GLY A 311 10.87 13.61 -15.03
CA GLY A 311 10.96 15.07 -14.87
C GLY A 311 9.62 15.81 -14.92
N VAL A 312 8.50 15.11 -15.00
CA VAL A 312 7.15 15.72 -15.00
C VAL A 312 6.73 16.05 -13.58
N ARG A 313 6.34 17.32 -13.33
CA ARG A 313 5.76 17.72 -12.04
C ARG A 313 4.27 17.43 -12.04
N ILE A 314 3.79 16.59 -11.12
CA ILE A 314 2.38 16.26 -10.97
C ILE A 314 1.73 16.96 -9.75
N PHE A 315 2.52 17.36 -8.76
CA PHE A 315 2.12 18.23 -7.64
C PHE A 315 3.34 19.02 -7.13
N GLY A 316 3.18 19.92 -6.18
CA GLY A 316 4.25 20.83 -5.77
C GLY A 316 4.43 20.99 -4.26
N ALA A 317 5.02 22.12 -3.86
CA ALA A 317 5.41 22.39 -2.47
C ALA A 317 4.20 22.52 -1.52
N ALA A 318 3.08 23.08 -2.01
CA ALA A 318 1.85 23.20 -1.21
C ALA A 318 1.32 21.81 -0.83
N GLU A 319 1.27 20.89 -1.81
CA GLU A 319 0.82 19.53 -1.62
C GLU A 319 1.78 18.71 -0.73
N MET A 320 3.09 18.92 -0.90
CA MET A 320 4.09 18.32 -0.02
C MET A 320 3.94 18.80 1.42
N SER A 321 3.59 20.07 1.64
CA SER A 321 3.29 20.58 2.98
C SER A 321 2.05 19.92 3.59
N ALA A 322 1.04 19.60 2.78
CA ALA A 322 -0.17 18.91 3.24
C ALA A 322 0.11 17.50 3.77
N ILE A 323 1.09 16.79 3.21
CA ILE A 323 1.49 15.43 3.65
C ILE A 323 2.61 15.44 4.70
N ALA A 324 3.17 16.60 5.07
CA ALA A 324 4.29 16.65 6.01
C ALA A 324 3.94 15.96 7.33
N PRO A 325 4.73 14.98 7.81
CA PRO A 325 4.44 14.28 9.04
C PRO A 325 4.62 15.19 10.25
N SER A 326 3.72 15.07 11.23
CA SER A 326 3.83 15.81 12.48
C SER A 326 4.96 15.24 13.35
N ALA A 327 5.85 16.13 13.82
CA ALA A 327 6.90 15.75 14.76
C ALA A 327 6.40 15.51 16.20
N THR A 328 5.14 15.83 16.50
CA THR A 328 4.57 15.79 17.86
C THR A 328 3.35 14.89 17.98
N ASN A 329 2.63 14.59 16.90
CA ASN A 329 1.42 13.78 16.96
C ASN A 329 1.75 12.28 16.94
N ARG A 330 1.79 11.66 18.13
CA ARG A 330 2.02 10.22 18.34
C ARG A 330 0.73 9.41 18.51
N VAL A 331 -0.43 9.97 18.22
CA VAL A 331 -1.70 9.24 18.29
C VAL A 331 -1.67 8.05 17.33
N GLU A 332 -1.98 6.84 17.84
CA GLU A 332 -2.01 5.64 17.01
C GLU A 332 -2.93 5.82 15.80
N GLY A 333 -2.42 5.50 14.62
CA GLY A 333 -3.13 5.67 13.37
C GLY A 333 -3.20 7.11 12.86
N ALA A 334 -2.52 8.08 13.51
CA ALA A 334 -2.46 9.47 13.05
C ALA A 334 -2.02 9.53 11.58
N ARG A 335 -2.60 10.49 10.85
CA ARG A 335 -2.36 10.65 9.42
C ARG A 335 -2.00 12.07 9.05
N SER A 336 -1.21 12.19 7.98
CA SER A 336 -0.98 13.42 7.28
C SER A 336 -1.44 13.24 5.85
N PHE A 337 -2.61 13.80 5.57
CA PHE A 337 -3.32 13.75 4.29
C PHE A 337 -3.35 12.34 3.68
N GLY A 338 -3.88 11.35 4.44
CA GLY A 338 -4.05 9.96 4.03
C GLY A 338 -2.89 9.02 4.41
N TRP A 339 -1.65 9.50 4.37
CA TRP A 339 -0.50 8.73 4.81
C TRP A 339 -0.48 8.60 6.34
N GLN A 340 -0.21 7.42 6.85
CA GLN A 340 -0.04 7.20 8.29
C GLN A 340 1.32 7.71 8.74
N THR A 341 1.34 8.40 9.90
CA THR A 341 2.54 9.06 10.44
C THR A 341 2.97 8.50 11.79
N ALA A 342 2.06 7.79 12.47
CA ALA A 342 2.33 7.21 13.77
C ALA A 342 1.71 5.81 13.90
N SER A 343 2.47 4.92 14.50
CA SER A 343 2.06 3.59 14.96
C SER A 343 3.01 3.14 16.06
N ALA A 344 2.50 2.37 17.01
CA ALA A 344 3.33 1.73 18.03
C ALA A 344 4.38 0.76 17.44
N ASP A 345 4.16 0.31 16.20
CA ASP A 345 5.06 -0.61 15.50
C ASP A 345 6.13 0.12 14.65
N LEU A 346 6.04 1.46 14.53
CA LEU A 346 7.02 2.26 13.79
C LEU A 346 8.21 2.61 14.70
N PRO A 347 9.46 2.32 14.30
CA PRO A 347 10.64 2.72 15.08
C PRO A 347 10.69 4.23 15.32
N ASP A 348 11.06 4.63 16.55
CA ASP A 348 11.16 6.05 16.95
C ASP A 348 12.06 6.87 16.02
N ALA A 349 13.11 6.27 15.47
CA ALA A 349 14.01 6.93 14.52
C ALA A 349 13.34 7.42 13.24
N LEU A 350 12.17 6.87 12.89
CA LEU A 350 11.37 7.24 11.71
C LEU A 350 10.20 8.16 12.04
N PHE A 351 9.91 8.35 13.34
CA PHE A 351 8.83 9.22 13.77
C PHE A 351 9.07 10.69 13.36
N GLY A 352 8.04 11.34 12.81
CA GLY A 352 8.12 12.73 12.36
C GLY A 352 8.83 12.94 11.00
N THR A 353 9.31 11.89 10.36
CA THR A 353 9.97 11.96 9.04
C THR A 353 9.41 10.97 8.03
N ALA A 354 8.90 9.83 8.51
CA ALA A 354 8.40 8.77 7.65
C ALA A 354 6.87 8.82 7.49
N LEU A 355 6.44 8.33 6.35
CA LEU A 355 5.05 8.17 5.92
C LEU A 355 4.86 6.73 5.45
N PHE A 356 3.75 6.10 5.83
CA PHE A 356 3.49 4.72 5.42
C PHE A 356 2.00 4.43 5.25
N HIS A 357 1.69 3.34 4.58
CA HIS A 357 0.35 2.76 4.57
C HIS A 357 0.44 1.25 4.41
N SER A 358 -0.47 0.52 5.07
CA SER A 358 -0.57 -0.93 4.97
C SER A 358 -1.91 -1.36 4.41
N GLY A 359 -1.91 -2.47 3.69
CA GLY A 359 -3.10 -3.17 3.21
C GLY A 359 -3.42 -4.39 4.06
N TRP A 360 -4.70 -4.74 4.17
CA TRP A 360 -5.15 -5.90 4.95
C TRP A 360 -4.65 -7.24 4.40
N SER A 361 -4.27 -7.27 3.12
CA SER A 361 -3.66 -8.42 2.44
C SER A 361 -2.13 -8.48 2.61
N GLY A 362 -1.53 -7.63 3.47
CA GLY A 362 -0.13 -7.70 3.86
C GLY A 362 0.80 -6.75 3.12
N GLN A 363 0.30 -5.96 2.17
CA GLN A 363 1.09 -4.95 1.48
C GLN A 363 1.45 -3.81 2.44
N THR A 364 2.67 -3.30 2.31
CA THR A 364 3.13 -2.13 3.06
C THR A 364 4.05 -1.30 2.20
N VAL A 365 3.80 0.00 2.18
CA VAL A 365 4.70 1.00 1.60
C VAL A 365 5.11 1.98 2.69
N LEU A 366 6.39 2.32 2.71
CA LEU A 366 7.00 3.20 3.71
C LEU A 366 8.04 4.07 3.00
N PHE A 367 8.06 5.37 3.28
CA PHE A 367 9.10 6.27 2.79
C PHE A 367 9.42 7.35 3.83
N ASP A 368 10.68 7.78 3.84
CA ASP A 368 11.20 8.78 4.76
C ASP A 368 11.65 10.01 3.97
N LEU A 369 10.97 11.13 4.19
CA LEU A 369 11.24 12.39 3.48
C LEU A 369 12.61 12.97 3.83
N LYS A 370 13.06 12.81 5.09
CA LYS A 370 14.35 13.32 5.56
C LYS A 370 15.52 12.49 5.00
N ARG A 371 15.40 11.16 5.05
CA ARG A 371 16.41 10.22 4.52
C ARG A 371 16.35 10.05 3.02
N ARG A 372 15.25 10.50 2.39
CA ARG A 372 14.97 10.37 0.96
C ARG A 372 15.00 8.92 0.49
N ARG A 373 14.40 8.02 1.30
CA ARG A 373 14.40 6.57 1.07
C ARG A 373 12.99 6.00 1.12
N TYR A 374 12.81 4.86 0.48
CA TYR A 374 11.56 4.10 0.49
C TYR A 374 11.81 2.60 0.69
N ALA A 375 10.78 1.92 1.18
CA ALA A 375 10.71 0.46 1.23
C ALA A 375 9.28 0.00 0.97
N ILE A 376 9.16 -1.11 0.25
CA ILE A 376 7.90 -1.69 -0.23
C ILE A 376 7.92 -3.18 0.10
N VAL A 377 6.82 -3.68 0.64
CA VAL A 377 6.54 -5.11 0.74
C VAL A 377 5.21 -5.41 0.09
N LEU A 378 5.19 -6.38 -0.81
CA LEU A 378 3.99 -6.95 -1.41
C LEU A 378 3.93 -8.43 -1.06
N THR A 379 2.77 -8.92 -0.60
CA THR A 379 2.59 -10.33 -0.21
C THR A 379 1.31 -10.92 -0.76
N THR A 380 1.35 -12.21 -1.08
CA THR A 380 0.17 -13.01 -1.45
C THR A 380 -0.38 -13.68 -0.19
N ARG A 381 -1.06 -12.90 0.64
CA ARG A 381 -1.64 -13.38 1.89
C ARG A 381 -2.69 -14.45 1.66
N SER A 382 -2.66 -15.50 2.48
CA SER A 382 -3.65 -16.59 2.51
C SER A 382 -4.27 -16.80 3.89
N GLY A 383 -3.52 -16.54 4.97
CA GLY A 383 -3.92 -16.76 6.35
C GLY A 383 -4.03 -15.49 7.19
N ASP A 384 -4.14 -15.65 8.52
CA ASP A 384 -4.11 -14.52 9.46
C ASP A 384 -2.68 -14.05 9.70
N TYR A 385 -2.42 -12.77 9.44
CA TYR A 385 -1.09 -12.17 9.56
C TYR A 385 -0.97 -11.16 10.71
N SER A 386 -1.96 -11.07 11.59
CA SER A 386 -1.99 -10.07 12.68
C SER A 386 -0.74 -10.11 13.57
N ARG A 387 -0.17 -11.30 13.79
CA ARG A 387 1.06 -11.49 14.58
C ARG A 387 2.31 -10.98 13.89
N ALA A 388 2.38 -11.14 12.57
CA ALA A 388 3.57 -10.81 11.78
C ALA A 388 3.64 -9.33 11.37
N LYS A 389 2.54 -8.56 11.51
CA LYS A 389 2.48 -7.17 11.05
C LYS A 389 3.59 -6.29 11.67
N ARG A 390 3.84 -6.44 12.98
CA ARG A 390 4.89 -5.70 13.71
C ARG A 390 6.28 -6.04 13.19
N GLU A 391 6.58 -7.35 13.07
CA GLU A 391 7.88 -7.83 12.62
C GLU A 391 8.17 -7.38 11.18
N ARG A 392 7.17 -7.44 10.30
CA ARG A 392 7.28 -6.96 8.93
C ARG A 392 7.59 -5.47 8.89
N LEU A 393 6.86 -4.65 9.64
CA LEU A 393 7.08 -3.20 9.65
C LEU A 393 8.47 -2.85 10.19
N ALA A 394 8.93 -3.54 11.22
CA ALA A 394 10.27 -3.37 11.77
C ALA A 394 11.36 -3.75 10.75
N ALA A 395 11.21 -4.88 10.04
CA ALA A 395 12.15 -5.32 9.01
C ALA A 395 12.23 -4.32 7.85
N ILE A 396 11.06 -3.82 7.38
CA ILE A 396 11.00 -2.81 6.32
C ILE A 396 11.64 -1.50 6.79
N ALA A 397 11.36 -1.09 8.03
CA ALA A 397 11.93 0.11 8.63
C ALA A 397 13.47 0.01 8.71
N ALA A 398 14.00 -1.16 9.01
CA ALA A 398 15.44 -1.41 9.01
C ALA A 398 16.09 -1.16 7.63
N LEU A 399 15.35 -1.38 6.53
CA LEU A 399 15.81 -1.04 5.18
C LEU A 399 15.95 0.48 4.96
N LEU A 400 15.18 1.31 5.67
CA LEU A 400 15.27 2.78 5.61
C LEU A 400 16.34 3.35 6.53
N LEU A 401 16.60 2.68 7.66
CA LEU A 401 17.51 3.17 8.71
C LEU A 401 18.98 2.88 8.44
N ARG A 402 19.31 2.28 7.30
CA ARG A 402 20.70 2.01 6.93
C ARG A 402 21.47 3.33 6.82
N ASP A 403 22.61 3.39 7.47
CA ASP A 403 23.57 4.47 7.28
C ASP A 403 24.14 4.41 5.85
N VAL A 404 24.21 5.55 5.21
CA VAL A 404 24.79 5.74 3.88
C VAL A 404 26.28 6.01 4.04
#